data_5049321f6a9d6b2b6b10e16826fb159a
#
_entry.id   5049321f6a9d6b2b6b10e16826fb159a
#
_cell.length_a   1.000
_cell.length_b   1.000
_cell.length_c   1.000
_cell.angle_alpha   90.00
_cell.angle_beta   90.00
_cell.angle_gamma   90.00
#
_symmetry.space_group_name_H-M   'P 1'
#
loop_
_entity.id
_entity.type
_entity.pdbx_description
1 polymer ?
#
loop_
_entity_poly.entity_id
_entity_poly.type
_entity_poly.pdbx_seq_one_letter_code
_entity_poly.pdbx_strand_id
1 'polypeptide(L)'
;MAEAEIRWTTHGVAHIRAADWEGLGFGQGWAQARDHLPTIADQIVKVRSERSLHLGPGHEGQHLASDFGYLVLGVADRAAALRDAQPPFIRDLVTGYTAGYNAWLAE
;
A
#
# COMPACT_ATOMS: atom_id res chain seq x y z
N MET A 1 10.85 -4.46 -16.99
CA MET A 1 10.15 -5.27 -15.98
C MET A 1 10.83 -5.09 -14.63
N ALA A 2 10.05 -4.88 -13.58
CA ALA A 2 10.60 -4.69 -12.24
C ALA A 2 11.16 -6.01 -11.68
N GLU A 3 12.37 -5.96 -11.13
CA GLU A 3 13.03 -7.10 -10.52
C GLU A 3 13.63 -6.70 -9.18
N ALA A 4 13.54 -7.62 -8.22
CA ALA A 4 14.18 -7.45 -6.92
C ALA A 4 14.64 -8.79 -6.35
N GLU A 5 15.74 -8.75 -5.60
CA GLU A 5 16.19 -9.87 -4.79
C GLU A 5 15.81 -9.60 -3.34
N ILE A 6 15.15 -10.56 -2.70
CA ILE A 6 14.74 -10.45 -1.31
C ILE A 6 15.39 -11.57 -0.50
N ARG A 7 16.10 -11.20 0.56
CA ARG A 7 16.72 -12.11 1.51
C ARG A 7 16.18 -11.82 2.89
N TRP A 8 15.81 -12.86 3.63
CA TRP A 8 15.38 -12.72 5.02
C TRP A 8 16.49 -13.16 5.97
N THR A 9 16.67 -12.38 7.03
CA THR A 9 17.57 -12.77 8.12
C THR A 9 16.92 -13.85 8.98
N THR A 10 17.68 -14.38 9.94
CA THR A 10 17.20 -15.36 10.91
C THR A 10 15.94 -14.88 11.66
N HIS A 11 15.83 -13.57 11.89
CA HIS A 11 14.68 -12.98 12.59
C HIS A 11 13.60 -12.43 11.66
N GLY A 12 13.67 -12.74 10.38
CA GLY A 12 12.62 -12.37 9.43
C GLY A 12 12.67 -10.94 8.92
N VAL A 13 13.81 -10.26 9.04
CA VAL A 13 14.00 -8.93 8.46
C VAL A 13 14.29 -9.08 6.97
N ALA A 14 13.46 -8.46 6.14
CA ALA A 14 13.65 -8.50 4.69
C ALA A 14 14.75 -7.51 4.26
N HIS A 15 15.70 -8.01 3.47
CA HIS A 15 16.73 -7.22 2.81
C HIS A 15 16.46 -7.22 1.32
N ILE A 16 16.20 -6.04 0.75
CA ILE A 16 15.78 -5.90 -0.63
C ILE A 16 16.87 -5.22 -1.43
N ARG A 17 17.25 -5.86 -2.55
CA ARG A 17 18.23 -5.35 -3.48
C ARG A 17 17.62 -5.29 -4.88
N ALA A 18 17.80 -4.17 -5.55
CA ALA A 18 17.30 -3.97 -6.90
C ALA A 18 18.24 -3.06 -7.69
N ALA A 19 18.12 -3.08 -9.01
CA ALA A 19 18.93 -2.26 -9.90
C ALA A 19 18.39 -0.83 -10.05
N ASP A 20 17.10 -0.62 -9.77
CA ASP A 20 16.44 0.68 -9.91
C ASP A 20 15.39 0.89 -8.82
N TRP A 21 14.83 2.10 -8.79
CA TRP A 21 13.80 2.46 -7.79
C TRP A 21 12.51 1.66 -7.96
N GLU A 22 12.10 1.38 -9.18
CA GLU A 22 10.91 0.58 -9.44
C GLU A 22 11.07 -0.85 -8.90
N GLY A 23 12.21 -1.47 -9.16
CA GLY A 23 12.53 -2.79 -8.62
C GLY A 23 12.60 -2.80 -7.09
N LEU A 24 13.17 -1.75 -6.49
CA LEU A 24 13.21 -1.62 -5.04
C LEU A 24 11.80 -1.55 -4.45
N GLY A 25 10.94 -0.72 -5.04
CA GLY A 25 9.52 -0.65 -4.67
C GLY A 25 8.81 -1.98 -4.83
N PHE A 26 9.08 -2.70 -5.92
CA PHE A 26 8.50 -4.03 -6.18
C PHE A 26 8.81 -5.01 -5.06
N GLY A 27 10.08 -5.12 -4.68
CA GLY A 27 10.49 -6.00 -3.59
C GLY A 27 9.85 -5.63 -2.27
N GLN A 28 9.77 -4.34 -1.97
CA GLN A 28 9.12 -3.84 -0.75
C GLN A 28 7.62 -4.18 -0.73
N GLY A 29 6.92 -3.93 -1.82
CA GLY A 29 5.48 -4.22 -1.92
C GLY A 29 5.18 -5.71 -1.80
N TRP A 30 5.97 -6.54 -2.46
CA TRP A 30 5.83 -7.99 -2.39
C TRP A 30 6.08 -8.52 -0.97
N ALA A 31 7.16 -8.09 -0.33
CA ALA A 31 7.51 -8.52 1.02
C ALA A 31 6.47 -8.08 2.06
N GLN A 32 5.98 -6.84 1.96
CA GLN A 32 4.96 -6.34 2.88
C GLN A 32 3.60 -7.01 2.66
N ALA A 33 3.22 -7.28 1.42
CA ALA A 33 2.00 -8.02 1.13
C ALA A 33 2.06 -9.43 1.72
N ARG A 34 3.20 -10.11 1.55
CA ARG A 34 3.41 -11.43 2.13
C ARG A 34 3.24 -11.44 3.65
N ASP A 35 3.81 -10.45 4.33
CA ASP A 35 3.89 -10.47 5.80
C ASP A 35 2.74 -9.71 6.48
N HIS A 36 2.16 -8.71 5.83
CA HIS A 36 1.23 -7.76 6.45
C HIS A 36 -0.01 -7.45 5.60
N LEU A 37 -0.42 -8.37 4.73
CA LEU A 37 -1.54 -8.14 3.83
C LEU A 37 -2.82 -7.61 4.52
N PRO A 38 -3.31 -8.21 5.62
CA PRO A 38 -4.54 -7.72 6.25
C PRO A 38 -4.42 -6.27 6.74
N THR A 39 -3.28 -5.90 7.31
CA THR A 39 -3.03 -4.54 7.80
C THR A 39 -3.01 -3.54 6.66
N ILE A 40 -2.31 -3.86 5.57
CA ILE A 40 -2.22 -2.97 4.40
C ILE A 40 -3.58 -2.83 3.72
N ALA A 41 -4.30 -3.93 3.54
CA ALA A 41 -5.65 -3.91 2.95
C ALA A 41 -6.60 -3.04 3.78
N ASP A 42 -6.56 -3.14 5.11
CA ASP A 42 -7.36 -2.31 6.00
C ASP A 42 -7.02 -0.82 5.85
N GLN A 43 -5.74 -0.47 5.73
CA GLN A 43 -5.32 0.91 5.52
C GLN A 43 -5.80 1.46 4.18
N ILE A 44 -5.77 0.66 3.12
CA ILE A 44 -6.28 1.07 1.80
C ILE A 44 -7.78 1.38 1.87
N VAL A 45 -8.56 0.47 2.44
CA VAL A 45 -10.01 0.62 2.62
C VAL A 45 -10.33 1.85 3.47
N LYS A 46 -9.58 2.05 4.54
CA LYS A 46 -9.72 3.17 5.46
C LYS A 46 -9.55 4.53 4.75
N VAL A 47 -8.44 4.72 4.03
CA VAL A 47 -8.16 6.01 3.38
C VAL A 47 -9.07 6.29 2.18
N ARG A 48 -9.70 5.26 1.62
CA ARG A 48 -10.70 5.38 0.57
C ARG A 48 -12.11 5.63 1.10
N SER A 49 -12.29 5.70 2.42
CA SER A 49 -13.60 5.86 3.06
C SER A 49 -14.57 4.72 2.70
N GLU A 50 -14.05 3.50 2.66
CA GLU A 50 -14.81 2.31 2.24
C GLU A 50 -14.94 1.25 3.33
N ARG A 51 -14.59 1.56 4.59
CA ARG A 51 -14.70 0.58 5.67
C ARG A 51 -16.12 0.07 5.86
N SER A 52 -17.08 0.99 5.91
CA SER A 52 -18.50 0.62 6.09
C SER A 52 -19.04 -0.14 4.88
N LEU A 53 -18.53 0.14 3.67
CA LEU A 53 -18.91 -0.59 2.47
C LEU A 53 -18.56 -2.08 2.54
N HIS A 54 -17.38 -2.39 3.05
CA HIS A 54 -16.85 -3.77 3.09
C HIS A 54 -17.08 -4.47 4.44
N LEU A 55 -17.10 -3.72 5.55
CA LEU A 55 -17.10 -4.28 6.90
C LEU A 55 -18.39 -3.94 7.69
N GLY A 56 -19.30 -3.18 7.09
CA GLY A 56 -20.49 -2.68 7.79
C GLY A 56 -20.16 -1.50 8.69
N PRO A 57 -21.18 -0.99 9.48
CA PRO A 57 -21.00 0.23 10.26
C PRO A 57 -19.98 0.13 11.40
N GLY A 58 -19.65 -1.08 11.83
CA GLY A 58 -18.76 -1.32 12.96
C GLY A 58 -19.42 -1.14 14.31
N HIS A 59 -18.67 -1.43 15.39
CA HIS A 59 -19.15 -1.24 16.74
C HIS A 59 -19.40 0.27 17.01
N GLU A 60 -20.60 0.60 17.45
CA GLU A 60 -21.01 1.99 17.69
C GLU A 60 -20.81 2.93 16.48
N GLY A 61 -20.85 2.39 15.26
CA GLY A 61 -20.69 3.18 14.06
C GLY A 61 -19.26 3.64 13.78
N GLN A 62 -18.25 2.98 14.35
CA GLN A 62 -16.85 3.39 14.22
C GLN A 62 -16.36 3.42 12.77
N HIS A 63 -16.84 2.51 11.93
CA HIS A 63 -16.44 2.50 10.51
C HIS A 63 -17.10 3.64 9.73
N LEU A 64 -18.35 3.98 10.05
CA LEU A 64 -19.02 5.14 9.47
C LEU A 64 -18.31 6.45 9.85
N ALA A 65 -17.93 6.59 11.12
CA ALA A 65 -17.20 7.77 11.59
C ALA A 65 -15.85 7.91 10.90
N SER A 66 -15.12 6.81 10.74
CA SER A 66 -13.85 6.79 10.02
C SER A 66 -14.02 7.21 8.56
N ASP A 67 -14.98 6.64 7.85
CA ASP A 67 -15.25 6.97 6.45
C ASP A 67 -15.61 8.44 6.27
N PHE A 68 -16.45 8.96 7.13
CA PHE A 68 -16.83 10.37 7.13
C PHE A 68 -15.61 11.29 7.32
N GLY A 69 -14.75 10.96 8.28
CA GLY A 69 -13.53 11.73 8.54
C GLY A 69 -12.62 11.81 7.31
N TYR A 70 -12.38 10.68 6.66
CA TYR A 70 -11.53 10.65 5.46
C TYR A 70 -12.18 11.32 4.26
N LEU A 71 -13.51 11.28 4.12
CA LEU A 71 -14.23 12.04 3.10
C LEU A 71 -14.11 13.55 3.32
N VAL A 72 -14.29 14.01 4.54
CA VAL A 72 -14.19 15.44 4.89
C VAL A 72 -12.78 15.97 4.62
N LEU A 73 -11.75 15.19 4.97
CA LEU A 73 -10.36 15.58 4.70
C LEU A 73 -9.99 15.49 3.22
N GLY A 74 -10.76 14.76 2.41
CA GLY A 74 -10.48 14.60 0.99
C GLY A 74 -9.16 13.88 0.71
N VAL A 75 -8.81 12.89 1.52
CA VAL A 75 -7.49 12.22 1.46
C VAL A 75 -7.25 11.57 0.09
N ALA A 76 -8.23 10.85 -0.45
CA ALA A 76 -8.07 10.17 -1.74
C ALA A 76 -7.83 11.16 -2.89
N ASP A 77 -8.60 12.26 -2.93
CA ASP A 77 -8.45 13.30 -3.96
C ASP A 77 -7.13 14.04 -3.83
N ARG A 78 -6.71 14.34 -2.61
CA ARG A 78 -5.40 14.99 -2.35
C ARG A 78 -4.25 14.08 -2.75
N ALA A 79 -4.33 12.81 -2.45
CA ALA A 79 -3.31 11.83 -2.85
C ALA A 79 -3.18 11.75 -4.37
N ALA A 80 -4.30 11.72 -5.09
CA ALA A 80 -4.31 11.71 -6.56
C ALA A 80 -3.68 12.99 -7.13
N ALA A 81 -4.02 14.15 -6.56
CA ALA A 81 -3.47 15.43 -7.01
C ALA A 81 -1.96 15.54 -6.75
N LEU A 82 -1.47 14.99 -5.64
CA LEU A 82 -0.05 15.09 -5.27
C LEU A 82 0.83 14.04 -5.96
N ARG A 83 0.24 12.99 -6.51
CA ARG A 83 0.99 11.91 -7.16
C ARG A 83 1.94 12.41 -8.24
N ASP A 84 1.43 13.24 -9.14
CA ASP A 84 2.22 13.74 -10.28
C ASP A 84 3.23 14.82 -9.86
N ALA A 85 3.05 15.42 -8.69
CA ALA A 85 3.97 16.39 -8.13
C ALA A 85 5.20 15.75 -7.45
N GLN A 86 5.19 14.44 -7.24
CA GLN A 86 6.31 13.75 -6.62
C GLN A 86 7.51 13.64 -7.56
N PRO A 87 8.75 13.62 -7.03
CA PRO A 87 9.94 13.36 -7.85
C PRO A 87 9.84 12.02 -8.58
N PRO A 88 10.48 11.88 -9.76
CA PRO A 88 10.41 10.64 -10.55
C PRO A 88 10.76 9.38 -9.77
N PHE A 89 11.78 9.41 -8.90
CA PHE A 89 12.18 8.22 -8.14
C PHE A 89 11.09 7.78 -7.14
N ILE A 90 10.34 8.71 -6.56
CA ILE A 90 9.21 8.40 -5.67
C ILE A 90 8.07 7.76 -6.47
N ARG A 91 7.78 8.31 -7.65
CA ARG A 91 6.75 7.71 -8.53
C ARG A 91 7.13 6.29 -8.94
N ASP A 92 8.40 6.06 -9.24
CA ASP A 92 8.91 4.73 -9.58
C ASP A 92 8.79 3.77 -8.41
N LEU A 93 9.15 4.21 -7.19
CA LEU A 93 8.97 3.42 -5.98
C LEU A 93 7.50 3.01 -5.76
N VAL A 94 6.58 3.94 -5.91
CA VAL A 94 5.14 3.67 -5.73
C VAL A 94 4.62 2.73 -6.81
N THR A 95 5.01 2.94 -8.05
CA THR A 95 4.64 2.06 -9.17
C THR A 95 5.15 0.63 -8.91
N GLY A 96 6.40 0.51 -8.53
CA GLY A 96 6.99 -0.78 -8.19
C GLY A 96 6.29 -1.44 -7.00
N TYR A 97 6.04 -0.68 -5.94
CA TYR A 97 5.35 -1.18 -4.74
C TYR A 97 3.98 -1.76 -5.09
N THR A 98 3.19 -1.05 -5.87
CA THR A 98 1.86 -1.51 -6.30
C THR A 98 1.98 -2.80 -7.12
N ALA A 99 2.93 -2.86 -8.04
CA ALA A 99 3.17 -4.05 -8.84
C ALA A 99 3.59 -5.25 -7.98
N GLY A 100 4.47 -5.05 -7.02
CA GLY A 100 4.92 -6.11 -6.10
C GLY A 100 3.81 -6.61 -5.19
N TYR A 101 3.02 -5.70 -4.63
CA TYR A 101 1.85 -6.04 -3.84
C TYR A 101 0.86 -6.89 -4.65
N ASN A 102 0.55 -6.47 -5.86
CA ASN A 102 -0.36 -7.20 -6.74
C ASN A 102 0.21 -8.54 -7.20
N ALA A 103 1.52 -8.64 -7.39
CA ALA A 103 2.19 -9.90 -7.73
C ALA A 103 2.02 -10.93 -6.61
N TRP A 104 2.15 -10.52 -5.36
CA TRP A 104 1.86 -11.41 -4.21
C TRP A 104 0.41 -11.87 -4.21
N LEU A 105 -0.54 -10.94 -4.44
CA LEU A 105 -1.96 -11.29 -4.48
C LEU A 105 -2.31 -12.33 -5.55
N ALA A 106 -1.54 -12.37 -6.64
CA ALA A 106 -1.76 -13.28 -7.75
C ALA A 106 -1.21 -14.70 -7.49
N GLU A 107 -0.37 -14.87 -6.48
CA GLU A 107 0.19 -16.17 -6.08
C GLU A 107 -0.79 -16.97 -5.21
#